data_5dca1baf45cc9ba4ad3ba0f4830320dc
#
_entry.id   5dca1baf45cc9ba4ad3ba0f4830320dc
#
_cell.length_a   1.000
_cell.length_b   1.000
_cell.length_c   1.000
_cell.angle_alpha   90.00
_cell.angle_beta   90.00
_cell.angle_gamma   90.00
#
_symmetry.space_group_name_H-M   'P 1'
#
loop_
_entity.id
_entity.type
_entity.pdbx_description
1 polymer ?
#
loop_
_entity_poly.entity_id
_entity_poly.type
_entity_poly.pdbx_seq_one_letter_code
_entity_poly.pdbx_strand_id
1 'polypeptide(L)'
;SPALTAPALWFGPVQNGKAEMYSASVSTYPDSSSSRIFLQNLKRKNDPNKPGRYSLADLSASDIQSKEPTFTSRQTVIRLDKGVHQIKLQGNEVTGFNGNSNNATFGIVSEGSFMPDASEWKKVLLPWTVRASNDDGQFNTFNKKENNGKPTYSQKYRSRDNSKRERDLGDIVNSPIVAVGGYLATSANDGMVHIFKKGNGDARNYSLKLSYIPGTMPRQYFDNDTSALKDSTLAQELRTFAEKGYVGDRYGVDGGFVLREVERGGKKHVFMFGAMGFGGRGAYALDLTKVDSNNPTAVSLFDVKNDNNNGNNGVKLGYTVGTPQIGKTHNGKYAAFLASGYATKTIDSTDNKTALYVYDLENNNGTPIATINVPDGKGGLSSPTLVDKDLDGTIDIAYAGDRSGKMYRFDLSSQSPDQWTVRPIFEGTKPITSAPAISQLKDKRVVIFGTGSDLSEEDVLSTSEQYIYGIFDDDTATTGTVNFTGTGGGLLEQHLTQEDKTLFLTDYKRSDGSGNKGWVVKLKDGQRVTVKPTVVLRTAFVTIRKYKDNGCGAETAILGINTADGGKLTKKSARPIVPEANTKVAQYSGHKKTSSGKSIPIGCMEK
;
A
#
# COMPACT_ATOMS: atom_id res chain seq x y z
N SER A 1 10.13 17.18 7.99
CA SER A 1 9.75 16.78 6.63
C SER A 1 8.27 16.44 6.58
N PRO A 2 7.59 16.68 5.49
CA PRO A 2 6.16 16.36 5.38
C PRO A 2 5.95 14.83 5.47
N ALA A 3 4.85 14.43 6.10
CA ALA A 3 4.46 13.04 6.14
C ALA A 3 4.11 12.57 4.72
N LEU A 4 4.62 11.41 4.31
CA LEU A 4 4.36 10.82 3.00
C LEU A 4 3.06 10.02 2.96
N THR A 5 2.57 9.57 4.11
CA THR A 5 1.33 8.82 4.25
C THR A 5 0.43 9.48 5.29
N ALA A 6 -0.88 9.23 5.16
CA ALA A 6 -1.83 9.70 6.17
C ALA A 6 -1.53 9.06 7.53
N PRO A 7 -1.70 9.79 8.64
CA PRO A 7 -1.52 9.21 9.96
C PRO A 7 -2.56 8.15 10.27
N ALA A 8 -2.19 7.14 11.06
CA ALA A 8 -3.15 6.24 11.68
C ALA A 8 -3.87 6.96 12.82
N LEU A 9 -5.14 6.67 12.98
CA LEU A 9 -5.95 7.25 14.05
C LEU A 9 -6.61 6.13 14.86
N TRP A 10 -6.68 6.32 16.19
CA TRP A 10 -7.44 5.43 17.07
C TRP A 10 -7.97 6.20 18.26
N PHE A 11 -8.98 5.63 18.90
CA PHE A 11 -9.53 6.18 20.13
C PHE A 11 -9.04 5.39 21.34
N GLY A 12 -8.74 6.09 22.41
CA GLY A 12 -8.47 5.50 23.72
C GLY A 12 -9.74 4.99 24.41
N PRO A 13 -9.63 4.46 25.65
CA PRO A 13 -10.77 4.01 26.40
C PRO A 13 -11.76 5.14 26.66
N VAL A 14 -13.06 4.80 26.66
CA VAL A 14 -14.11 5.75 27.00
C VAL A 14 -14.06 6.02 28.49
N GLN A 15 -13.91 7.30 28.88
CA GLN A 15 -13.94 7.77 30.26
C GLN A 15 -14.94 8.93 30.36
N ASN A 16 -15.89 8.85 31.28
CA ASN A 16 -16.94 9.87 31.46
C ASN A 16 -17.71 10.17 30.16
N GLY A 17 -18.00 9.14 29.34
CA GLY A 17 -18.70 9.29 28.09
C GLY A 17 -17.88 9.89 26.95
N LYS A 18 -16.59 10.12 27.18
CA LYS A 18 -15.68 10.71 26.16
C LYS A 18 -14.47 9.82 25.92
N ALA A 19 -14.02 9.76 24.67
CA ALA A 19 -12.79 9.09 24.28
C ALA A 19 -11.82 10.11 23.67
N GLU A 20 -10.55 10.03 24.07
CA GLU A 20 -9.50 10.81 23.46
C GLU A 20 -9.04 10.17 22.14
N MET A 21 -8.65 10.99 21.17
CA MET A 21 -8.13 10.55 19.89
C MET A 21 -6.61 10.60 19.88
N TYR A 22 -6.01 9.59 19.27
CA TYR A 22 -4.56 9.46 19.13
C TYR A 22 -4.19 9.27 17.66
N SER A 23 -2.97 9.63 17.32
CA SER A 23 -2.44 9.42 15.98
C SER A 23 -1.03 8.86 15.99
N ALA A 24 -0.70 8.12 14.95
CA ALA A 24 0.65 7.72 14.62
C ALA A 24 0.99 8.24 13.23
N SER A 25 2.05 9.01 13.11
CA SER A 25 2.55 9.53 11.84
C SER A 25 3.98 9.07 11.60
N VAL A 26 4.34 9.01 10.32
CA VAL A 26 5.67 8.60 9.87
C VAL A 26 6.44 9.82 9.39
N SER A 27 7.68 9.95 9.83
CA SER A 27 8.64 10.90 9.27
C SER A 27 9.83 10.15 8.72
N THR A 28 10.18 10.41 7.47
CA THR A 28 11.33 9.81 6.81
C THR A 28 12.42 10.84 6.62
N TYR A 29 13.64 10.50 7.03
CA TYR A 29 14.78 11.37 6.87
C TYR A 29 15.23 11.42 5.41
N PRO A 30 15.42 12.61 4.83
CA PRO A 30 15.73 12.74 3.41
C PRO A 30 17.08 12.12 3.01
N ASP A 31 18.03 12.10 3.91
CA ASP A 31 19.40 11.65 3.68
C ASP A 31 19.70 10.26 4.22
N SER A 32 18.72 9.60 4.82
CA SER A 32 18.87 8.26 5.37
C SER A 32 17.76 7.34 4.88
N SER A 33 18.02 6.04 4.85
CA SER A 33 17.03 5.02 4.50
C SER A 33 16.29 4.58 5.76
N SER A 34 15.83 5.52 6.55
CA SER A 34 15.15 5.25 7.81
C SER A 34 13.95 6.16 8.02
N SER A 35 13.01 5.66 8.80
CA SER A 35 11.81 6.38 9.18
C SER A 35 11.64 6.34 10.69
N ARG A 36 10.92 7.32 11.23
CA ARG A 36 10.50 7.36 12.63
C ARG A 36 9.00 7.45 12.73
N ILE A 37 8.46 6.91 13.81
CA ILE A 37 7.01 6.92 14.09
C ILE A 37 6.79 7.81 15.30
N PHE A 38 5.91 8.80 15.14
CA PHE A 38 5.55 9.75 16.18
C PHE A 38 4.11 9.48 16.64
N LEU A 39 3.95 9.28 17.93
CA LEU A 39 2.65 9.00 18.56
C LEU A 39 2.17 10.25 19.29
N GLN A 40 0.99 10.73 18.95
CA GLN A 40 0.44 11.96 19.49
C GLN A 40 -0.95 11.72 20.08
N ASN A 41 -1.23 12.47 21.14
CA ASN A 41 -2.59 12.61 21.69
C ASN A 41 -3.22 13.87 21.09
N LEU A 42 -4.32 13.70 20.37
CA LEU A 42 -5.03 14.79 19.73
C LEU A 42 -6.08 15.38 20.69
N LYS A 43 -5.63 15.92 21.83
CA LYS A 43 -6.51 16.56 22.81
C LYS A 43 -7.15 17.80 22.22
N ARG A 44 -8.45 17.95 22.48
CA ARG A 44 -9.17 19.17 22.16
C ARG A 44 -9.02 20.17 23.29
N LYS A 45 -8.79 21.42 22.97
CA LYS A 45 -8.85 22.54 23.90
C LYS A 45 -9.98 23.49 23.52
N ASN A 46 -10.60 24.07 24.53
CA ASN A 46 -11.62 25.08 24.29
C ASN A 46 -11.00 26.34 23.67
N ASP A 47 -11.58 26.83 22.58
CA ASP A 47 -11.14 28.06 21.94
C ASP A 47 -12.02 29.22 22.43
N PRO A 48 -11.46 30.16 23.22
CA PRO A 48 -12.23 31.28 23.76
C PRO A 48 -12.75 32.24 22.68
N ASN A 49 -12.12 32.26 21.51
CA ASN A 49 -12.54 33.11 20.38
C ASN A 49 -13.65 32.47 19.54
N LYS A 50 -13.96 31.21 19.75
CA LYS A 50 -14.97 30.45 19.01
C LYS A 50 -15.78 29.58 19.97
N PRO A 51 -16.73 30.16 20.70
CA PRO A 51 -17.55 29.41 21.65
C PRO A 51 -18.22 28.19 21.02
N GLY A 52 -18.13 27.05 21.67
CA GLY A 52 -18.65 25.76 21.19
C GLY A 52 -17.74 25.03 20.20
N ARG A 53 -16.57 25.57 19.89
CA ARG A 53 -15.55 24.92 19.04
C ARG A 53 -14.32 24.58 19.87
N TYR A 54 -13.59 23.57 19.41
CA TYR A 54 -12.38 23.08 20.05
C TYR A 54 -11.26 23.07 19.03
N SER A 55 -10.06 23.49 19.43
CA SER A 55 -8.82 23.30 18.66
C SER A 55 -8.00 22.16 19.27
N LEU A 56 -7.12 21.55 18.45
CA LEU A 56 -6.21 20.54 18.96
C LEU A 56 -5.19 21.17 19.90
N ALA A 57 -4.87 20.48 21.00
CA ALA A 57 -3.81 20.92 21.92
C ALA A 57 -2.45 20.67 21.28
N ASP A 58 -1.56 21.66 21.38
CA ASP A 58 -0.17 21.51 20.98
C ASP A 58 0.55 20.62 22.00
N LEU A 59 1.26 19.62 21.49
CA LEU A 59 2.15 18.78 22.30
C LEU A 59 3.57 19.24 22.16
N SER A 60 4.33 19.19 23.27
CA SER A 60 5.74 19.53 23.22
C SER A 60 6.55 18.48 22.43
N ALA A 61 7.64 18.89 21.83
CA ALA A 61 8.54 17.96 21.15
C ALA A 61 9.08 16.89 22.11
N SER A 62 9.31 17.23 23.37
CA SER A 62 9.77 16.27 24.37
C SER A 62 8.70 15.23 24.73
N ASP A 63 7.42 15.60 24.79
CA ASP A 63 6.34 14.64 25.02
C ASP A 63 6.24 13.64 23.86
N ILE A 64 6.26 14.12 22.63
CA ILE A 64 6.23 13.27 21.43
C ILE A 64 7.44 12.32 21.42
N GLN A 65 8.64 12.82 21.67
CA GLN A 65 9.86 12.02 21.70
C GLN A 65 9.83 10.94 22.77
N SER A 66 9.29 11.24 23.96
CA SER A 66 9.20 10.29 25.06
C SER A 66 8.25 9.13 24.77
N LYS A 67 7.36 9.27 23.78
CA LYS A 67 6.35 8.28 23.41
C LYS A 67 6.65 7.58 22.08
N GLU A 68 7.84 7.73 21.52
CA GLU A 68 8.26 6.91 20.38
C GLU A 68 8.21 5.43 20.76
N PRO A 69 7.80 4.54 19.83
CA PRO A 69 7.78 3.11 20.11
C PRO A 69 9.14 2.57 20.50
N THR A 70 9.16 1.59 21.38
CA THR A 70 10.39 0.88 21.74
C THR A 70 10.66 -0.25 20.75
N PHE A 71 11.95 -0.58 20.56
CA PHE A 71 12.40 -1.56 19.56
C PHE A 71 13.13 -2.75 20.16
N THR A 72 13.35 -2.77 21.46
CA THR A 72 14.23 -3.72 22.15
C THR A 72 13.71 -5.16 22.19
N SER A 73 12.41 -5.36 22.03
CA SER A 73 11.78 -6.68 22.10
C SER A 73 11.43 -7.28 20.75
N ARG A 74 11.94 -6.71 19.67
CA ARG A 74 11.63 -7.14 18.31
C ARG A 74 12.10 -8.55 18.06
N GLN A 75 11.18 -9.39 17.56
CA GLN A 75 11.47 -10.67 16.96
C GLN A 75 11.43 -10.55 15.45
N THR A 76 12.20 -11.35 14.74
CA THR A 76 12.24 -11.32 13.28
C THR A 76 11.86 -12.69 12.73
N VAL A 77 10.92 -12.68 11.79
CA VAL A 77 10.39 -13.89 11.14
C VAL A 77 10.52 -13.71 9.63
N ILE A 78 11.00 -14.75 8.97
CA ILE A 78 11.12 -14.80 7.51
C ILE A 78 10.39 -16.01 6.94
N ARG A 79 9.69 -15.79 5.81
CA ARG A 79 9.13 -16.92 5.05
C ARG A 79 10.02 -17.23 3.86
N LEU A 80 10.50 -18.46 3.81
CA LEU A 80 11.24 -19.02 2.68
C LEU A 80 10.37 -20.06 1.98
N ASP A 81 10.82 -20.56 0.84
CA ASP A 81 10.08 -21.56 0.07
C ASP A 81 9.79 -22.84 0.89
N LYS A 82 10.66 -23.19 1.81
CA LYS A 82 10.55 -24.40 2.62
C LYS A 82 9.97 -24.17 4.01
N GLY A 83 9.41 -23.00 4.29
CA GLY A 83 8.75 -22.74 5.56
C GLY A 83 9.06 -21.40 6.16
N VAL A 84 8.49 -21.19 7.34
CA VAL A 84 8.63 -19.95 8.11
C VAL A 84 9.65 -20.18 9.23
N HIS A 85 10.56 -19.23 9.38
CA HIS A 85 11.64 -19.33 10.36
C HIS A 85 11.75 -18.06 11.20
N GLN A 86 12.03 -18.23 12.48
CA GLN A 86 12.44 -17.11 13.32
C GLN A 86 13.95 -16.92 13.17
N ILE A 87 14.36 -15.72 12.84
CA ILE A 87 15.77 -15.34 12.80
C ILE A 87 16.17 -14.86 14.18
N LYS A 88 17.19 -15.48 14.78
CA LYS A 88 17.72 -15.11 16.07
C LYS A 88 19.21 -14.80 15.96
N LEU A 89 19.67 -13.91 16.81
CA LEU A 89 21.10 -13.66 17.01
C LEU A 89 21.52 -14.29 18.33
N GLN A 90 22.50 -15.19 18.29
CA GLN A 90 23.13 -15.78 19.48
C GLN A 90 24.62 -15.47 19.43
N GLY A 91 25.06 -14.57 20.30
CA GLY A 91 26.40 -14.00 20.17
C GLY A 91 26.51 -13.28 18.81
N ASN A 92 27.48 -13.72 18.02
CA ASN A 92 27.71 -13.18 16.68
C ASN A 92 27.15 -14.05 15.55
N GLU A 93 26.32 -15.04 15.87
CA GLU A 93 25.83 -16.01 14.91
C GLU A 93 24.31 -15.88 14.71
N VAL A 94 23.87 -15.93 13.45
CA VAL A 94 22.46 -16.04 13.12
C VAL A 94 22.03 -17.48 13.37
N THR A 95 20.95 -17.64 14.11
CA THR A 95 20.31 -18.93 14.41
C THR A 95 18.86 -18.93 14.00
N GLY A 96 18.19 -20.07 14.16
CA GLY A 96 16.77 -20.21 13.84
C GLY A 96 16.50 -20.91 12.51
N PHE A 97 17.54 -21.31 11.81
CA PHE A 97 17.43 -22.11 10.59
C PHE A 97 17.85 -23.55 10.86
N ASN A 98 17.17 -24.49 10.20
CA ASN A 98 17.58 -25.88 10.22
C ASN A 98 18.94 -26.05 9.52
N GLY A 99 19.69 -27.07 9.89
CA GLY A 99 21.07 -27.31 9.45
C GLY A 99 21.33 -27.40 7.95
N ASN A 100 20.30 -27.29 7.11
CA ASN A 100 20.38 -27.30 5.65
C ASN A 100 20.35 -25.92 5.00
N SER A 101 20.26 -24.84 5.77
CA SER A 101 20.28 -23.48 5.23
C SER A 101 21.71 -23.06 4.94
N ASN A 102 21.95 -22.62 3.71
CA ASN A 102 23.26 -22.22 3.24
C ASN A 102 23.13 -21.08 2.20
N ASN A 103 24.24 -20.66 1.62
CA ASN A 103 24.25 -19.61 0.63
C ASN A 103 23.25 -19.86 -0.52
N ALA A 104 23.14 -21.07 -1.02
CA ALA A 104 22.25 -21.42 -2.12
C ALA A 104 20.76 -21.20 -1.75
N THR A 105 20.38 -21.45 -0.49
CA THR A 105 19.01 -21.19 0.00
C THR A 105 18.61 -19.72 -0.19
N PHE A 106 19.57 -18.81 -0.11
CA PHE A 106 19.37 -17.37 -0.24
C PHE A 106 19.80 -16.83 -1.60
N GLY A 107 20.09 -17.70 -2.56
CA GLY A 107 20.51 -17.29 -3.91
C GLY A 107 21.86 -16.61 -3.96
N ILE A 108 22.73 -16.85 -3.01
CA ILE A 108 24.08 -16.28 -2.96
C ILE A 108 25.02 -17.23 -3.69
N VAL A 109 25.59 -16.76 -4.78
CA VAL A 109 26.49 -17.50 -5.64
C VAL A 109 27.75 -16.70 -5.92
N SER A 110 28.80 -17.36 -6.41
CA SER A 110 30.00 -16.69 -6.87
C SER A 110 29.72 -15.91 -8.16
N GLU A 111 30.14 -14.66 -8.20
CA GLU A 111 29.94 -13.77 -9.36
C GLU A 111 31.21 -12.95 -9.59
N GLY A 112 31.86 -13.16 -10.72
CA GLY A 112 33.10 -12.45 -11.06
C GLY A 112 34.18 -12.62 -9.99
N SER A 113 34.62 -11.52 -9.41
CA SER A 113 35.58 -11.52 -8.29
C SER A 113 34.95 -11.74 -6.92
N PHE A 114 33.62 -11.81 -6.85
CA PHE A 114 32.90 -12.05 -5.61
C PHE A 114 32.92 -13.54 -5.28
N MET A 115 33.63 -13.88 -4.23
CA MET A 115 33.72 -15.25 -3.72
C MET A 115 33.14 -15.28 -2.31
N PRO A 116 31.84 -15.63 -2.16
CA PRO A 116 31.21 -15.70 -0.84
C PRO A 116 31.84 -16.81 -0.02
N ASP A 117 32.03 -16.57 1.28
CA ASP A 117 32.35 -17.68 2.18
C ASP A 117 31.11 -18.50 2.52
N ALA A 118 31.30 -19.65 3.16
CA ALA A 118 30.20 -20.58 3.45
C ALA A 118 29.12 -20.00 4.38
N SER A 119 29.42 -18.92 5.11
CA SER A 119 28.51 -18.26 6.04
C SER A 119 27.99 -16.91 5.54
N GLU A 120 28.16 -16.59 4.27
CA GLU A 120 27.75 -15.28 3.72
C GLU A 120 26.26 -15.02 3.93
N TRP A 121 25.42 -16.03 3.80
CA TRP A 121 23.99 -15.92 4.01
C TRP A 121 23.62 -15.35 5.39
N LYS A 122 24.42 -15.63 6.43
CA LYS A 122 24.22 -15.08 7.77
C LYS A 122 24.37 -13.57 7.77
N LYS A 123 25.32 -13.04 7.01
CA LYS A 123 25.60 -11.61 6.90
C LYS A 123 24.53 -10.86 6.12
N VAL A 124 23.92 -11.49 5.15
CA VAL A 124 22.80 -10.93 4.38
C VAL A 124 21.64 -10.57 5.30
N LEU A 125 21.36 -11.39 6.29
CA LEU A 125 20.23 -11.22 7.19
C LEU A 125 20.50 -10.26 8.36
N LEU A 126 21.77 -10.09 8.76
CA LEU A 126 22.11 -9.36 9.97
C LEU A 126 21.75 -7.88 10.01
N PRO A 127 22.04 -7.07 8.96
CA PRO A 127 21.96 -5.61 9.09
C PRO A 127 20.58 -5.07 9.41
N TRP A 128 19.51 -5.78 9.06
CA TRP A 128 18.15 -5.28 9.20
C TRP A 128 17.22 -6.18 10.00
N THR A 129 17.57 -7.45 10.16
CA THR A 129 16.63 -8.46 10.63
C THR A 129 16.74 -8.77 12.11
N VAL A 130 17.96 -8.75 12.65
CA VAL A 130 18.20 -9.06 14.06
C VAL A 130 18.85 -7.87 14.70
N ARG A 131 18.34 -7.44 15.87
CA ARG A 131 18.84 -6.25 16.50
C ARG A 131 18.62 -6.27 18.01
N ALA A 132 19.71 -6.13 18.73
CA ALA A 132 19.72 -5.66 20.09
C ALA A 132 20.32 -4.25 20.12
N SER A 133 20.09 -3.51 21.18
CA SER A 133 20.41 -2.08 21.26
C SER A 133 21.88 -1.70 21.05
N ASN A 134 22.79 -2.66 21.13
CA ASN A 134 24.24 -2.41 21.08
C ASN A 134 24.95 -3.11 19.91
N ASP A 135 24.21 -3.61 18.92
CA ASP A 135 24.79 -4.54 17.94
C ASP A 135 25.46 -3.87 16.73
N ASP A 136 25.29 -2.57 16.53
CA ASP A 136 25.85 -1.89 15.35
C ASP A 136 27.36 -1.98 15.26
N GLY A 137 28.06 -1.91 16.39
CA GLY A 137 29.51 -2.10 16.44
C GLY A 137 29.93 -3.49 15.99
N GLN A 138 29.14 -4.50 16.37
CA GLN A 138 29.40 -5.88 15.97
C GLN A 138 29.14 -6.09 14.48
N PHE A 139 28.06 -5.51 13.93
CA PHE A 139 27.78 -5.59 12.50
C PHE A 139 28.90 -5.01 11.65
N ASN A 140 29.51 -3.92 12.08
CA ASN A 140 30.68 -3.36 11.42
C ASN A 140 31.85 -4.34 11.38
N THR A 141 32.03 -5.13 12.43
CA THR A 141 33.08 -6.15 12.50
C THR A 141 32.80 -7.31 11.54
N PHE A 142 31.55 -7.78 11.47
CA PHE A 142 31.16 -8.85 10.58
C PHE A 142 31.33 -8.51 9.11
N ASN A 143 31.08 -7.25 8.78
CA ASN A 143 31.04 -6.81 7.40
C ASN A 143 32.40 -6.45 6.82
N LYS A 144 33.46 -6.65 7.60
CA LYS A 144 34.84 -6.46 7.14
C LYS A 144 35.50 -7.82 6.91
N LYS A 145 35.78 -8.10 5.66
CA LYS A 145 36.62 -9.24 5.30
C LYS A 145 37.72 -8.76 4.39
N GLU A 146 38.95 -8.99 4.82
CA GLU A 146 40.13 -8.55 4.11
C GLU A 146 41.05 -9.75 3.86
N ASN A 147 41.66 -9.79 2.69
CA ASN A 147 42.77 -10.64 2.39
C ASN A 147 43.97 -9.77 2.07
N ASN A 148 45.01 -9.82 2.91
CA ASN A 148 46.21 -8.98 2.78
C ASN A 148 45.88 -7.46 2.73
N GLY A 149 44.94 -7.00 3.57
CA GLY A 149 44.52 -5.62 3.63
C GLY A 149 43.62 -5.13 2.52
N LYS A 150 43.17 -6.03 1.60
CA LYS A 150 42.25 -5.71 0.53
C LYS A 150 40.93 -6.42 0.73
N PRO A 151 39.79 -5.76 0.52
CA PRO A 151 38.51 -6.45 0.58
C PRO A 151 38.45 -7.53 -0.52
N THR A 152 38.17 -8.76 -0.12
CA THR A 152 38.08 -9.89 -1.05
C THR A 152 36.78 -9.91 -1.85
N TYR A 153 35.74 -9.29 -1.32
CA TYR A 153 34.45 -9.13 -1.96
C TYR A 153 33.64 -8.08 -1.18
N SER A 154 32.51 -7.64 -1.72
CA SER A 154 31.71 -6.64 -1.05
C SER A 154 31.20 -7.14 0.29
N GLN A 155 31.67 -6.55 1.36
CA GLN A 155 31.29 -6.82 2.72
C GLN A 155 30.63 -5.62 3.39
N LYS A 156 30.42 -4.54 2.64
CA LYS A 156 29.86 -3.31 3.18
C LYS A 156 28.34 -3.39 3.26
N TYR A 157 27.86 -4.29 4.06
CA TYR A 157 26.45 -4.29 4.41
C TYR A 157 26.15 -3.09 5.30
N ARG A 158 25.00 -2.48 5.10
CA ARG A 158 24.61 -1.33 5.91
C ARG A 158 24.40 -1.74 7.35
N SER A 159 25.06 -1.05 8.26
CA SER A 159 24.75 -1.10 9.68
C SER A 159 23.74 -0.03 10.05
N ARG A 160 22.99 -0.26 11.12
CA ARG A 160 22.09 0.74 11.70
C ARG A 160 22.85 1.59 12.70
N ASP A 161 22.59 2.89 12.70
CA ASP A 161 23.17 3.79 13.70
C ASP A 161 22.20 3.96 14.86
N ASN A 162 22.47 3.25 15.97
CA ASN A 162 21.64 3.33 17.16
C ASN A 162 21.85 4.60 17.97
N SER A 163 23.00 5.26 17.82
CA SER A 163 23.31 6.44 18.63
C SER A 163 22.32 7.58 18.40
N LYS A 164 21.74 7.63 17.22
CA LYS A 164 20.77 8.66 16.81
C LYS A 164 19.34 8.15 16.64
N ARG A 165 19.06 6.89 16.92
CA ARG A 165 17.76 6.22 16.69
C ARG A 165 17.25 6.32 15.25
N GLU A 166 18.12 6.51 14.28
CA GLU A 166 17.73 6.89 12.92
C GLU A 166 17.48 5.71 12.00
N ARG A 167 17.77 4.46 12.41
CA ARG A 167 17.74 3.33 11.50
C ARG A 167 17.07 2.08 12.06
N ASP A 168 16.13 2.27 12.97
CA ASP A 168 15.37 1.16 13.51
C ASP A 168 14.34 0.63 12.49
N LEU A 169 13.87 1.51 11.61
CA LEU A 169 12.97 1.20 10.52
C LEU A 169 13.61 1.62 9.21
N GLY A 170 13.36 0.87 8.15
CA GLY A 170 13.72 1.28 6.80
C GLY A 170 12.84 2.41 6.27
N ASP A 171 13.09 2.80 5.05
CA ASP A 171 12.38 3.90 4.38
C ASP A 171 10.92 3.51 4.11
N ILE A 172 9.98 4.19 4.73
CA ILE A 172 8.54 4.00 4.55
C ILE A 172 8.07 5.06 3.56
N VAL A 173 7.68 4.62 2.35
CA VAL A 173 7.37 5.54 1.25
C VAL A 173 5.91 5.47 0.85
N ASN A 174 5.46 4.33 0.32
CA ASN A 174 4.10 4.15 -0.18
C ASN A 174 3.21 3.36 0.78
N SER A 175 3.81 2.70 1.76
CA SER A 175 3.07 1.91 2.73
C SER A 175 2.32 2.83 3.70
N PRO A 176 1.06 2.50 4.01
CA PRO A 176 0.34 3.20 5.05
C PRO A 176 0.86 2.84 6.44
N ILE A 177 0.42 3.58 7.44
CA ILE A 177 0.48 3.17 8.82
C ILE A 177 -0.97 3.01 9.32
N VAL A 178 -1.29 1.88 9.93
CA VAL A 178 -2.67 1.51 10.30
C VAL A 178 -2.70 1.00 11.73
N ALA A 179 -3.71 1.43 12.48
CA ALA A 179 -3.95 1.01 13.87
C ALA A 179 -5.31 0.31 13.97
N VAL A 180 -5.33 -0.93 14.42
CA VAL A 180 -6.55 -1.73 14.63
C VAL A 180 -6.36 -2.64 15.84
N GLY A 181 -7.30 -2.63 16.76
CA GLY A 181 -7.39 -3.63 17.82
C GLY A 181 -6.19 -3.70 18.77
N GLY A 182 -5.49 -2.59 19.00
CA GLY A 182 -4.29 -2.55 19.82
C GLY A 182 -3.01 -2.90 19.09
N TYR A 183 -3.06 -3.00 17.78
CA TYR A 183 -1.89 -3.23 16.91
C TYR A 183 -1.68 -2.05 15.98
N LEU A 184 -0.44 -1.76 15.70
CA LEU A 184 0.00 -0.76 14.74
C LEU A 184 0.90 -1.46 13.72
N ALA A 185 0.66 -1.25 12.46
CA ALA A 185 1.44 -1.90 11.40
C ALA A 185 1.85 -0.92 10.33
N THR A 186 3.03 -1.14 9.78
CA THR A 186 3.54 -0.46 8.60
C THR A 186 4.54 -1.38 7.90
N SER A 187 4.93 -1.03 6.69
CA SER A 187 5.97 -1.76 5.96
C SER A 187 6.97 -0.81 5.34
N ALA A 188 8.14 -1.32 5.01
CA ALA A 188 9.26 -0.45 4.64
C ALA A 188 10.13 -1.07 3.54
N ASN A 189 10.98 -0.22 2.95
CA ASN A 189 11.96 -0.63 1.93
C ASN A 189 13.16 -1.39 2.51
N ASP A 190 13.19 -1.63 3.81
CA ASP A 190 14.11 -2.60 4.41
C ASP A 190 13.68 -4.07 4.20
N GLY A 191 12.59 -4.29 3.49
CA GLY A 191 12.08 -5.62 3.19
C GLY A 191 11.21 -6.22 4.28
N MET A 192 10.77 -5.42 5.25
CA MET A 192 10.06 -5.92 6.43
C MET A 192 8.71 -5.25 6.64
N VAL A 193 7.77 -6.04 7.14
CA VAL A 193 6.52 -5.58 7.76
C VAL A 193 6.77 -5.44 9.25
N HIS A 194 6.54 -4.24 9.78
CA HIS A 194 6.78 -3.95 11.20
C HIS A 194 5.46 -3.92 11.97
N ILE A 195 5.39 -4.70 13.04
CA ILE A 195 4.18 -4.88 13.85
C ILE A 195 4.46 -4.45 15.28
N PHE A 196 3.72 -3.42 15.70
CA PHE A 196 3.78 -2.86 17.03
C PHE A 196 2.54 -3.30 17.81
N LYS A 197 2.70 -3.55 19.09
CA LYS A 197 1.59 -3.89 19.98
C LYS A 197 1.51 -2.90 21.12
N LYS A 198 0.27 -2.50 21.44
CA LYS A 198 -0.02 -1.67 22.59
C LYS A 198 0.25 -2.45 23.88
N GLY A 199 1.02 -1.86 24.78
CA GLY A 199 1.22 -2.33 26.14
C GLY A 199 0.17 -1.77 27.11
N ASN A 200 0.41 -1.97 28.39
CA ASN A 200 -0.44 -1.44 29.44
C ASN A 200 -0.23 0.06 29.63
N GLY A 201 -1.25 0.74 30.16
CA GLY A 201 -1.18 2.16 30.53
C GLY A 201 -1.58 3.09 29.40
N ASP A 202 -0.74 4.06 29.08
CA ASP A 202 -1.00 5.10 28.07
C ASP A 202 -1.38 4.49 26.72
N ALA A 203 -2.39 5.07 26.08
CA ALA A 203 -2.87 4.63 24.77
C ALA A 203 -1.80 4.76 23.66
N ARG A 204 -0.71 5.48 23.91
CA ARG A 204 0.45 5.61 23.02
C ARG A 204 1.59 4.65 23.37
N ASN A 205 1.38 3.75 24.33
CA ASN A 205 2.42 2.79 24.74
C ASN A 205 2.48 1.62 23.75
N TYR A 206 3.20 1.80 22.67
CA TYR A 206 3.46 0.77 21.65
C TYR A 206 4.92 0.35 21.65
N SER A 207 5.13 -0.92 21.39
CA SER A 207 6.48 -1.47 21.17
C SER A 207 6.52 -2.34 19.93
N LEU A 208 7.64 -2.29 19.22
CA LEU A 208 7.86 -3.18 18.07
C LEU A 208 8.05 -4.61 18.56
N LYS A 209 7.11 -5.47 18.23
CA LYS A 209 7.09 -6.88 18.65
C LYS A 209 7.66 -7.80 17.61
N LEU A 210 7.41 -7.51 16.33
CA LEU A 210 7.77 -8.41 15.26
C LEU A 210 8.02 -7.65 13.98
N SER A 211 9.07 -8.07 13.26
CA SER A 211 9.32 -7.68 11.88
C SER A 211 9.27 -8.94 11.02
N TYR A 212 8.42 -8.90 10.00
CA TYR A 212 8.17 -10.04 9.12
C TYR A 212 8.74 -9.76 7.73
N ILE A 213 9.47 -10.73 7.20
CA ILE A 213 10.04 -10.67 5.85
C ILE A 213 9.24 -11.63 4.96
N PRO A 214 8.36 -11.11 4.07
CA PRO A 214 7.63 -11.98 3.16
C PRO A 214 8.53 -12.57 2.09
N GLY A 215 8.26 -13.81 1.72
CA GLY A 215 8.99 -14.51 0.66
C GLY A 215 8.59 -14.09 -0.75
N THR A 216 7.70 -13.10 -0.88
CA THR A 216 7.17 -12.60 -2.15
C THR A 216 7.87 -11.35 -2.64
N MET A 217 8.92 -10.90 -1.96
CA MET A 217 9.72 -9.74 -2.34
C MET A 217 10.49 -9.90 -3.66
N PRO A 218 10.93 -11.09 -4.09
CA PRO A 218 11.56 -11.24 -5.39
C PRO A 218 10.66 -10.74 -6.51
N ARG A 219 11.22 -9.94 -7.40
CA ARG A 219 10.53 -9.33 -8.53
C ARG A 219 11.36 -9.46 -9.79
N GLN A 220 10.72 -9.27 -10.93
CA GLN A 220 11.44 -9.20 -12.19
C GLN A 220 12.24 -7.91 -12.30
N TYR A 221 13.41 -8.00 -12.86
CA TYR A 221 14.24 -6.86 -13.23
C TYR A 221 14.81 -7.07 -14.63
N PHE A 222 15.14 -5.98 -15.31
CA PHE A 222 15.79 -6.04 -16.62
C PHE A 222 17.29 -6.14 -16.44
N ASP A 223 17.88 -7.21 -16.95
CA ASP A 223 19.31 -7.42 -16.95
C ASP A 223 19.90 -6.83 -18.24
N ASN A 224 20.68 -5.76 -18.11
CA ASN A 224 21.28 -5.08 -19.26
C ASN A 224 22.34 -5.94 -19.96
N ASP A 225 22.98 -6.86 -19.25
CA ASP A 225 24.02 -7.73 -19.82
C ASP A 225 23.46 -8.77 -20.77
N THR A 226 22.28 -9.30 -20.46
CA THR A 226 21.59 -10.33 -21.26
C THR A 226 20.42 -9.77 -22.07
N SER A 227 20.06 -8.51 -21.88
CA SER A 227 18.89 -7.87 -22.51
C SER A 227 17.59 -8.65 -22.28
N ALA A 228 17.44 -9.24 -21.11
CA ALA A 228 16.31 -10.09 -20.75
C ALA A 228 15.74 -9.73 -19.39
N LEU A 229 14.46 -10.06 -19.19
CA LEU A 229 13.86 -10.02 -17.87
C LEU A 229 14.30 -11.24 -17.06
N LYS A 230 14.78 -11.01 -15.86
CA LYS A 230 15.17 -12.05 -14.90
C LYS A 230 14.46 -11.87 -13.58
N ASP A 231 14.21 -12.98 -12.90
CA ASP A 231 13.71 -12.97 -11.54
C ASP A 231 14.88 -12.85 -10.56
N SER A 232 14.79 -11.92 -9.61
CA SER A 232 15.69 -11.89 -8.48
C SER A 232 15.21 -12.90 -7.42
N THR A 233 16.08 -13.24 -6.48
CA THR A 233 15.72 -14.05 -5.31
C THR A 233 15.53 -13.14 -4.10
N LEU A 234 14.81 -13.64 -3.08
CA LEU A 234 14.66 -12.94 -1.80
C LEU A 234 16.02 -12.55 -1.24
N ALA A 235 16.98 -13.46 -1.28
CA ALA A 235 18.33 -13.19 -0.78
C ALA A 235 19.07 -12.10 -1.57
N GLN A 236 18.92 -12.08 -2.89
CA GLN A 236 19.50 -11.02 -3.72
C GLN A 236 18.93 -9.65 -3.38
N GLU A 237 17.63 -9.56 -3.14
CA GLU A 237 17.00 -8.31 -2.72
C GLU A 237 17.48 -7.88 -1.32
N LEU A 238 17.51 -8.79 -0.35
CA LEU A 238 17.99 -8.51 0.99
C LEU A 238 19.47 -8.10 0.99
N ARG A 239 20.30 -8.78 0.20
CA ARG A 239 21.70 -8.45 0.05
C ARG A 239 21.90 -7.06 -0.58
N THR A 240 21.12 -6.73 -1.59
CA THR A 240 21.17 -5.41 -2.22
C THR A 240 20.84 -4.31 -1.21
N PHE A 241 19.80 -4.50 -0.39
CA PHE A 241 19.50 -3.56 0.69
C PHE A 241 20.61 -3.47 1.70
N ALA A 242 21.22 -4.58 2.07
CA ALA A 242 22.29 -4.62 3.04
C ALA A 242 23.55 -3.89 2.56
N GLU A 243 23.91 -4.07 1.30
CA GLU A 243 25.11 -3.47 0.71
C GLU A 243 24.95 -2.00 0.33
N LYS A 244 23.87 -1.69 -0.35
CA LYS A 244 23.67 -0.42 -1.04
C LYS A 244 22.62 0.47 -0.38
N GLY A 245 21.81 -0.10 0.50
CA GLY A 245 20.67 0.57 1.05
C GLY A 245 19.58 0.81 0.00
N TYR A 246 18.95 1.95 0.06
CA TYR A 246 17.93 2.30 -0.90
C TYR A 246 18.52 2.50 -2.29
N VAL A 247 18.00 1.78 -3.26
CA VAL A 247 18.33 1.91 -4.67
C VAL A 247 17.07 2.35 -5.39
N GLY A 248 17.13 3.43 -6.16
CA GLY A 248 15.96 4.16 -6.64
C GLY A 248 14.92 3.38 -7.43
N ASP A 249 15.30 2.27 -8.05
CA ASP A 249 14.39 1.38 -8.81
C ASP A 249 14.06 0.09 -8.05
N ARG A 250 14.49 -0.03 -6.79
CA ARG A 250 14.29 -1.21 -5.97
C ARG A 250 13.45 -0.89 -4.75
N TYR A 251 12.42 -1.70 -4.55
CA TYR A 251 11.47 -1.56 -3.46
C TYR A 251 11.45 -2.85 -2.64
N GLY A 252 11.26 -2.70 -1.35
CA GLY A 252 11.02 -3.82 -0.44
C GLY A 252 9.54 -4.12 -0.32
N VAL A 253 9.01 -4.07 0.89
CA VAL A 253 7.57 -4.20 1.13
C VAL A 253 6.97 -2.80 1.02
N ASP A 254 6.41 -2.50 -0.15
CA ASP A 254 6.03 -1.13 -0.54
C ASP A 254 4.53 -1.00 -0.86
N GLY A 255 3.75 -2.07 -0.68
CA GLY A 255 2.33 -2.09 -1.02
C GLY A 255 1.43 -1.65 0.11
N GLY A 256 0.16 -1.43 -0.25
CA GLY A 256 -0.91 -1.23 0.70
C GLY A 256 -1.28 -2.52 1.43
N PHE A 257 -1.89 -2.37 2.58
CA PHE A 257 -2.38 -3.50 3.35
C PHE A 257 -3.63 -3.10 4.14
N VAL A 258 -4.32 -4.11 4.63
CA VAL A 258 -5.52 -3.95 5.44
C VAL A 258 -5.37 -4.76 6.74
N LEU A 259 -5.82 -4.17 7.84
CA LEU A 259 -5.98 -4.85 9.12
C LEU A 259 -7.46 -4.98 9.42
N ARG A 260 -7.88 -6.14 9.89
CA ARG A 260 -9.25 -6.35 10.35
C ARG A 260 -9.30 -7.17 11.62
N GLU A 261 -9.97 -6.62 12.63
CA GLU A 261 -10.29 -7.33 13.84
C GLU A 261 -11.55 -8.17 13.63
N VAL A 262 -11.47 -9.45 13.94
CA VAL A 262 -12.59 -10.39 13.85
C VAL A 262 -12.65 -11.24 15.10
N GLU A 263 -13.84 -11.71 15.45
CA GLU A 263 -14.03 -12.66 16.53
C GLU A 263 -14.54 -13.98 15.94
N ARG A 264 -13.84 -15.07 16.27
CA ARG A 264 -14.18 -16.41 15.81
C ARG A 264 -14.01 -17.40 16.95
N GLY A 265 -15.08 -18.17 17.24
CA GLY A 265 -15.04 -19.18 18.29
C GLY A 265 -14.68 -18.62 19.66
N GLY A 266 -15.11 -17.41 19.98
CA GLY A 266 -14.78 -16.72 21.22
C GLY A 266 -13.35 -16.16 21.28
N LYS A 267 -12.60 -16.22 20.18
CA LYS A 267 -11.22 -15.71 20.11
C LYS A 267 -11.15 -14.49 19.19
N LYS A 268 -10.39 -13.49 19.62
CA LYS A 268 -10.07 -12.33 18.82
C LYS A 268 -8.92 -12.66 17.87
N HIS A 269 -9.10 -12.29 16.61
CA HIS A 269 -8.03 -12.27 15.62
C HIS A 269 -7.90 -10.86 15.04
N VAL A 270 -6.69 -10.47 14.70
CA VAL A 270 -6.43 -9.27 13.90
C VAL A 270 -5.69 -9.75 12.66
N PHE A 271 -6.43 -9.91 11.58
CA PHE A 271 -5.85 -10.31 10.30
C PHE A 271 -5.23 -9.11 9.61
N MET A 272 -4.06 -9.34 9.03
CA MET A 272 -3.40 -8.41 8.14
C MET A 272 -3.17 -9.09 6.80
N PHE A 273 -3.57 -8.43 5.73
CA PHE A 273 -3.27 -8.88 4.38
C PHE A 273 -2.66 -7.72 3.61
N GLY A 274 -1.48 -7.93 3.05
CA GLY A 274 -0.70 -6.88 2.43
C GLY A 274 -0.20 -7.25 1.05
N ALA A 275 -0.14 -6.23 0.19
CA ALA A 275 0.43 -6.27 -1.14
C ALA A 275 1.89 -5.80 -1.12
N MET A 276 2.62 -6.01 -2.21
CA MET A 276 4.05 -5.73 -2.28
C MET A 276 4.39 -4.43 -3.00
N GLY A 277 3.41 -3.78 -3.62
CA GLY A 277 3.69 -2.59 -4.43
C GLY A 277 4.63 -2.94 -5.58
N PHE A 278 5.61 -2.09 -5.84
CA PHE A 278 6.65 -2.40 -6.81
C PHE A 278 7.74 -3.33 -6.26
N GLY A 279 7.64 -3.75 -5.01
CA GLY A 279 8.59 -4.67 -4.39
C GLY A 279 8.39 -6.13 -4.76
N GLY A 280 7.25 -6.49 -5.34
CA GLY A 280 7.02 -7.89 -5.69
C GLY A 280 5.68 -8.17 -6.34
N ARG A 281 5.55 -9.40 -6.83
CA ARG A 281 4.34 -9.97 -7.44
C ARG A 281 3.72 -10.95 -6.47
N GLY A 282 3.13 -10.44 -5.42
CA GLY A 282 2.57 -11.30 -4.39
C GLY A 282 1.93 -10.53 -3.26
N ALA A 283 1.64 -11.27 -2.21
CA ALA A 283 1.01 -10.75 -1.02
C ALA A 283 1.39 -11.62 0.18
N TYR A 284 1.03 -11.16 1.36
CA TYR A 284 1.25 -11.89 2.61
C TYR A 284 0.02 -11.79 3.50
N ALA A 285 -0.22 -12.83 4.28
CA ALA A 285 -1.32 -12.90 5.24
C ALA A 285 -0.77 -13.20 6.63
N LEU A 286 -1.16 -12.41 7.61
CA LEU A 286 -0.71 -12.51 8.99
C LEU A 286 -1.91 -12.53 9.94
N ASP A 287 -1.73 -13.17 11.10
CA ASP A 287 -2.56 -12.98 12.28
C ASP A 287 -1.73 -12.31 13.37
N LEU A 288 -1.99 -11.03 13.60
CA LEU A 288 -1.19 -10.20 14.51
C LEU A 288 -1.34 -10.63 15.98
N THR A 289 -2.39 -11.34 16.33
CA THR A 289 -2.57 -11.83 17.70
C THR A 289 -1.54 -12.89 18.09
N LYS A 290 -0.80 -13.41 17.13
CA LYS A 290 0.24 -14.42 17.35
C LYS A 290 1.64 -13.84 17.61
N VAL A 291 1.80 -12.52 17.60
CA VAL A 291 3.14 -11.88 17.76
C VAL A 291 3.79 -12.15 19.12
N ASP A 292 3.00 -12.42 20.17
CA ASP A 292 3.49 -12.75 21.51
C ASP A 292 3.50 -14.25 21.81
N SER A 293 3.20 -15.09 20.83
CA SER A 293 3.22 -16.54 21.07
C SER A 293 4.64 -17.05 21.30
N ASN A 294 4.77 -18.19 21.98
CA ASN A 294 6.07 -18.84 22.16
C ASN A 294 6.71 -19.24 20.84
N ASN A 295 5.90 -19.33 19.79
CA ASN A 295 6.36 -19.57 18.43
C ASN A 295 5.91 -18.42 17.53
N PRO A 296 6.73 -17.36 17.38
CA PRO A 296 6.35 -16.18 16.59
C PRO A 296 6.20 -16.48 15.09
N THR A 297 6.67 -17.62 14.59
CA THR A 297 6.42 -18.03 13.21
C THR A 297 4.94 -18.25 12.93
N ALA A 298 4.13 -18.49 13.96
CA ALA A 298 2.68 -18.64 13.84
C ALA A 298 1.97 -17.37 13.35
N VAL A 299 2.60 -16.20 13.42
CA VAL A 299 2.05 -14.96 12.89
C VAL A 299 1.82 -15.04 11.37
N SER A 300 2.68 -15.75 10.65
CA SER A 300 2.58 -15.92 9.21
C SER A 300 1.58 -17.01 8.85
N LEU A 301 0.47 -16.62 8.24
CA LEU A 301 -0.54 -17.56 7.79
C LEU A 301 -0.13 -18.19 6.45
N PHE A 302 0.14 -17.36 5.46
CA PHE A 302 0.63 -17.78 4.15
C PHE A 302 1.16 -16.57 3.36
N ASP A 303 1.96 -16.86 2.35
CA ASP A 303 2.28 -15.91 1.28
C ASP A 303 1.52 -16.28 0.00
N VAL A 304 1.25 -15.27 -0.81
CA VAL A 304 0.72 -15.46 -2.16
C VAL A 304 1.83 -15.15 -3.15
N LYS A 305 2.12 -16.10 -4.04
CA LYS A 305 3.17 -15.96 -5.04
C LYS A 305 2.59 -16.04 -6.45
N ASN A 306 3.19 -15.27 -7.36
CA ASN A 306 2.89 -15.39 -8.77
C ASN A 306 3.33 -16.77 -9.29
N ASP A 307 2.45 -17.39 -10.06
CA ASP A 307 2.72 -18.67 -10.71
C ASP A 307 3.41 -18.43 -12.06
N ASN A 308 4.74 -18.48 -12.06
CA ASN A 308 5.56 -18.23 -13.26
C ASN A 308 5.53 -19.40 -14.26
N ASN A 309 5.18 -20.61 -13.82
CA ASN A 309 5.38 -21.83 -14.60
C ASN A 309 4.09 -22.56 -14.97
N ASN A 310 2.92 -21.86 -14.97
CA ASN A 310 1.62 -22.51 -15.14
C ASN A 310 1.39 -23.65 -14.13
N GLY A 311 1.89 -23.46 -12.90
CA GLY A 311 1.69 -24.40 -11.81
C GLY A 311 0.21 -24.52 -11.42
N ASN A 312 -0.04 -25.21 -10.31
CA ASN A 312 -1.37 -25.71 -9.98
C ASN A 312 -2.32 -24.68 -9.39
N ASN A 313 -1.86 -23.46 -9.03
CA ASN A 313 -2.72 -22.48 -8.36
C ASN A 313 -3.38 -21.45 -9.30
N GLY A 314 -2.91 -21.32 -10.54
CA GLY A 314 -3.51 -20.43 -11.53
C GLY A 314 -3.38 -18.93 -11.24
N VAL A 315 -2.55 -18.53 -10.28
CA VAL A 315 -2.40 -17.14 -9.86
C VAL A 315 -1.41 -16.42 -10.78
N LYS A 316 -1.89 -15.44 -11.54
CA LYS A 316 -1.08 -14.61 -12.42
C LYS A 316 -1.10 -13.18 -11.93
N LEU A 317 -0.03 -12.76 -11.31
CA LEU A 317 0.09 -11.42 -10.73
C LEU A 317 1.09 -10.57 -11.52
N GLY A 318 0.73 -9.30 -11.68
CA GLY A 318 1.70 -8.25 -11.88
C GLY A 318 2.23 -7.75 -10.55
N TYR A 319 2.88 -6.60 -10.55
CA TYR A 319 3.22 -5.90 -9.30
C TYR A 319 1.94 -5.56 -8.56
N THR A 320 1.87 -5.94 -7.30
CA THR A 320 0.66 -5.78 -6.50
C THR A 320 0.59 -4.38 -5.89
N VAL A 321 0.47 -3.42 -6.76
CA VAL A 321 0.30 -2.01 -6.40
C VAL A 321 -1.16 -1.78 -6.01
N GLY A 322 -1.37 -1.14 -4.87
CA GLY A 322 -2.70 -0.86 -4.35
C GLY A 322 -2.94 -1.51 -3.00
N THR A 323 -4.19 -1.53 -2.60
CA THR A 323 -4.60 -2.00 -1.27
C THR A 323 -5.59 -3.15 -1.41
N PRO A 324 -5.28 -4.35 -0.90
CA PRO A 324 -6.25 -5.43 -0.80
C PRO A 324 -7.30 -5.15 0.28
N GLN A 325 -8.33 -5.97 0.32
CA GLN A 325 -9.42 -5.84 1.30
C GLN A 325 -9.66 -7.17 2.01
N ILE A 326 -10.26 -7.09 3.19
CA ILE A 326 -10.72 -8.24 3.96
C ILE A 326 -12.22 -8.10 4.20
N GLY A 327 -12.97 -9.18 3.99
CA GLY A 327 -14.40 -9.23 4.24
C GLY A 327 -14.88 -10.66 4.46
N LYS A 328 -16.04 -10.79 5.11
CA LYS A 328 -16.70 -12.07 5.28
C LYS A 328 -17.49 -12.40 4.02
N THR A 329 -17.27 -13.57 3.44
CA THR A 329 -17.94 -14.00 2.24
C THR A 329 -19.16 -14.88 2.54
N HIS A 330 -20.00 -15.11 1.55
CA HIS A 330 -21.23 -15.91 1.69
C HIS A 330 -20.97 -17.39 2.02
N ASN A 331 -19.73 -17.87 1.88
CA ASN A 331 -19.34 -19.20 2.37
C ASN A 331 -19.06 -19.23 3.88
N GLY A 332 -19.26 -18.11 4.58
CA GLY A 332 -19.08 -18.00 6.04
C GLY A 332 -17.66 -17.76 6.50
N LYS A 333 -16.70 -17.55 5.59
CA LYS A 333 -15.28 -17.36 5.93
C LYS A 333 -14.87 -15.90 5.77
N TYR A 334 -13.92 -15.46 6.62
CA TYR A 334 -13.22 -14.21 6.39
C TYR A 334 -12.16 -14.42 5.32
N ALA A 335 -12.19 -13.57 4.32
CA ALA A 335 -11.37 -13.71 3.13
C ALA A 335 -10.65 -12.42 2.78
N ALA A 336 -9.49 -12.56 2.14
CA ALA A 336 -8.74 -11.46 1.55
C ALA A 336 -8.99 -11.40 0.04
N PHE A 337 -9.13 -10.19 -0.48
CA PHE A 337 -9.38 -9.90 -1.89
C PHE A 337 -8.18 -9.17 -2.46
N LEU A 338 -7.50 -9.81 -3.40
CA LEU A 338 -6.28 -9.30 -4.02
C LEU A 338 -6.51 -9.11 -5.52
N ALA A 339 -6.33 -7.87 -5.98
CA ALA A 339 -6.33 -7.56 -7.40
C ALA A 339 -5.02 -8.02 -8.06
N SER A 340 -5.09 -8.39 -9.34
CA SER A 340 -3.94 -8.94 -10.08
C SER A 340 -2.78 -7.95 -10.27
N GLY A 341 -2.99 -6.65 -10.08
CA GLY A 341 -1.95 -5.64 -10.20
C GLY A 341 -1.53 -5.40 -11.65
N TYR A 342 -0.32 -4.89 -11.83
CA TYR A 342 0.17 -4.41 -13.13
C TYR A 342 1.46 -5.13 -13.53
N ALA A 343 1.52 -5.62 -14.77
CA ALA A 343 2.69 -6.36 -15.25
C ALA A 343 3.94 -5.47 -15.36
N THR A 344 3.73 -4.20 -15.73
CA THR A 344 4.79 -3.20 -15.86
C THR A 344 4.31 -1.86 -15.30
N LYS A 345 5.21 -0.88 -15.17
CA LYS A 345 4.85 0.49 -14.77
C LYS A 345 4.09 1.25 -15.86
N THR A 346 4.21 0.82 -17.10
CA THR A 346 3.41 1.30 -18.23
C THR A 346 2.36 0.25 -18.61
N ILE A 347 1.30 0.66 -19.31
CA ILE A 347 0.29 -0.28 -19.78
C ILE A 347 0.91 -1.18 -20.83
N ASP A 348 0.92 -2.49 -20.53
CA ASP A 348 1.37 -3.51 -21.46
C ASP A 348 0.17 -4.34 -21.89
N SER A 349 -0.06 -4.44 -23.19
CA SER A 349 -1.20 -5.13 -23.74
C SER A 349 -1.05 -6.66 -23.79
N THR A 350 0.14 -7.22 -23.51
CA THR A 350 0.40 -8.63 -23.82
C THR A 350 0.22 -9.58 -22.65
N ASP A 351 0.60 -9.19 -21.41
CA ASP A 351 0.65 -10.15 -20.29
C ASP A 351 -0.01 -9.66 -19.00
N ASN A 352 -0.73 -8.56 -19.04
CA ASN A 352 -1.31 -7.97 -17.85
C ASN A 352 -2.71 -8.54 -17.59
N LYS A 353 -2.78 -9.68 -16.92
CA LYS A 353 -4.06 -10.32 -16.57
C LYS A 353 -4.90 -9.40 -15.71
N THR A 354 -6.21 -9.43 -15.93
CA THR A 354 -7.19 -8.73 -15.11
C THR A 354 -7.98 -9.76 -14.33
N ALA A 355 -7.73 -9.86 -13.04
CA ALA A 355 -8.34 -10.87 -12.18
C ALA A 355 -8.43 -10.41 -10.72
N LEU A 356 -9.42 -10.94 -10.02
CA LEU A 356 -9.58 -10.83 -8.58
C LEU A 356 -9.38 -12.20 -7.96
N TYR A 357 -8.43 -12.29 -7.01
CA TYR A 357 -8.12 -13.51 -6.27
C TYR A 357 -8.65 -13.39 -4.85
N VAL A 358 -9.28 -14.45 -4.35
CA VAL A 358 -9.87 -14.47 -3.02
C VAL A 358 -9.28 -15.60 -2.20
N TYR A 359 -8.82 -15.28 -0.99
CA TYR A 359 -8.11 -16.21 -0.11
C TYR A 359 -8.84 -16.33 1.22
N ASP A 360 -9.05 -17.57 1.68
CA ASP A 360 -9.58 -17.85 3.01
C ASP A 360 -8.47 -17.60 4.06
N LEU A 361 -8.71 -16.67 4.99
CA LEU A 361 -7.75 -16.34 6.04
C LEU A 361 -7.79 -17.31 7.22
N GLU A 362 -8.80 -18.14 7.33
CA GLU A 362 -9.01 -19.00 8.49
C GLU A 362 -8.42 -20.40 8.32
N ASN A 363 -8.41 -20.94 7.12
CA ASN A 363 -7.93 -22.31 6.84
C ASN A 363 -7.17 -22.42 5.52
N ASN A 364 -6.49 -21.36 5.10
CA ASN A 364 -5.87 -21.36 3.79
C ASN A 364 -4.34 -21.58 3.90
N ASN A 365 -3.80 -22.16 2.86
CA ASN A 365 -2.37 -22.38 2.65
C ASN A 365 -1.80 -21.54 1.50
N GLY A 366 -2.49 -20.45 1.11
CA GLY A 366 -2.09 -19.59 0.00
C GLY A 366 -2.69 -19.97 -1.35
N THR A 367 -3.60 -20.94 -1.38
CA THR A 367 -4.36 -21.27 -2.60
C THR A 367 -5.66 -20.49 -2.62
N PRO A 368 -6.00 -19.78 -3.72
CA PRO A 368 -7.24 -19.01 -3.75
C PRO A 368 -8.47 -19.92 -3.69
N ILE A 369 -9.48 -19.48 -2.95
CA ILE A 369 -10.81 -20.13 -2.99
C ILE A 369 -11.60 -19.71 -4.22
N ALA A 370 -11.23 -18.59 -4.84
CA ALA A 370 -11.79 -18.14 -6.10
C ALA A 370 -10.75 -17.38 -6.91
N THR A 371 -10.76 -17.61 -8.20
CA THR A 371 -10.02 -16.86 -9.20
C THR A 371 -11.04 -16.32 -10.21
N ILE A 372 -11.32 -15.02 -10.14
CA ILE A 372 -12.31 -14.40 -11.00
C ILE A 372 -11.58 -13.65 -12.10
N ASN A 373 -11.45 -14.28 -13.25
CA ASN A 373 -10.78 -13.71 -14.42
C ASN A 373 -11.75 -12.87 -15.24
N VAL A 374 -11.27 -11.73 -15.71
CA VAL A 374 -11.95 -10.96 -16.74
C VAL A 374 -11.52 -11.53 -18.09
N PRO A 375 -12.45 -12.07 -18.90
CA PRO A 375 -12.10 -12.60 -20.21
C PRO A 375 -11.45 -11.52 -21.08
N ASP A 376 -10.30 -11.84 -21.67
CA ASP A 376 -9.52 -10.94 -22.53
C ASP A 376 -9.09 -9.63 -21.87
N GLY A 377 -9.09 -9.57 -20.54
CA GLY A 377 -8.63 -8.40 -19.80
C GLY A 377 -7.12 -8.20 -19.91
N LYS A 378 -6.70 -6.99 -20.22
CA LYS A 378 -5.29 -6.64 -20.47
C LYS A 378 -4.74 -5.49 -19.62
N GLY A 379 -5.61 -4.81 -18.88
CA GLY A 379 -5.23 -3.63 -18.13
C GLY A 379 -4.65 -3.90 -16.74
N GLY A 380 -4.70 -5.14 -16.27
CA GLY A 380 -4.47 -5.46 -14.87
C GLY A 380 -5.59 -4.95 -13.98
N LEU A 381 -5.72 -5.46 -12.78
CA LEU A 381 -6.77 -5.00 -11.87
C LEU A 381 -6.18 -4.10 -10.79
N SER A 382 -6.83 -2.97 -10.55
CA SER A 382 -6.52 -2.02 -9.48
C SER A 382 -7.26 -2.41 -8.20
N SER A 383 -7.04 -1.64 -7.13
CA SER A 383 -7.59 -1.93 -5.80
C SER A 383 -9.10 -2.10 -5.80
N PRO A 384 -9.63 -3.15 -5.15
CA PRO A 384 -11.06 -3.36 -5.05
C PRO A 384 -11.69 -2.57 -3.90
N THR A 385 -12.99 -2.35 -4.02
CA THR A 385 -13.85 -1.89 -2.92
C THR A 385 -14.96 -2.91 -2.73
N LEU A 386 -15.17 -3.33 -1.48
CA LEU A 386 -16.17 -4.31 -1.11
C LEU A 386 -17.47 -3.65 -0.67
N VAL A 387 -18.60 -4.25 -1.03
CA VAL A 387 -19.93 -3.75 -0.67
C VAL A 387 -20.75 -4.85 -0.02
N ASP A 388 -21.26 -4.54 1.17
CA ASP A 388 -22.28 -5.29 1.87
C ASP A 388 -23.60 -4.51 1.69
N LYS A 389 -24.37 -4.91 0.68
CA LYS A 389 -25.53 -4.11 0.22
C LYS A 389 -26.71 -4.09 1.19
N ASP A 390 -26.85 -5.12 1.99
CA ASP A 390 -27.96 -5.29 2.94
C ASP A 390 -27.52 -5.18 4.41
N LEU A 391 -26.25 -4.84 4.65
CA LEU A 391 -25.64 -4.63 5.97
C LEU A 391 -25.79 -5.86 6.89
N ASP A 392 -25.74 -7.06 6.33
CA ASP A 392 -25.78 -8.32 7.07
C ASP A 392 -24.40 -8.81 7.54
N GLY A 393 -23.34 -8.05 7.28
CA GLY A 393 -21.96 -8.41 7.62
C GLY A 393 -21.24 -9.25 6.57
N THR A 394 -21.90 -9.58 5.48
CA THR A 394 -21.38 -10.45 4.43
C THR A 394 -21.25 -9.67 3.13
N ILE A 395 -20.15 -9.84 2.42
CA ILE A 395 -19.84 -9.09 1.20
C ILE A 395 -20.60 -9.67 0.02
N ASP A 396 -21.32 -8.80 -0.69
CA ASP A 396 -22.15 -9.16 -1.85
C ASP A 396 -21.50 -8.81 -3.19
N ILE A 397 -20.74 -7.70 -3.22
CA ILE A 397 -20.22 -7.12 -4.46
C ILE A 397 -18.82 -6.60 -4.20
N ALA A 398 -17.96 -6.70 -5.21
CA ALA A 398 -16.72 -5.93 -5.28
C ALA A 398 -16.71 -5.10 -6.56
N TYR A 399 -16.12 -3.91 -6.48
CA TYR A 399 -15.86 -3.05 -7.63
C TYR A 399 -14.36 -2.80 -7.74
N ALA A 400 -13.83 -2.90 -8.95
CA ALA A 400 -12.44 -2.58 -9.23
C ALA A 400 -12.28 -2.16 -10.68
N GLY A 401 -11.42 -1.18 -10.92
CA GLY A 401 -11.10 -0.71 -12.26
C GLY A 401 -9.79 -1.26 -12.80
N ASP A 402 -9.53 -1.01 -14.08
CA ASP A 402 -8.28 -1.37 -14.70
C ASP A 402 -7.61 -0.18 -15.40
N ARG A 403 -6.37 -0.38 -15.84
CA ARG A 403 -5.60 0.70 -16.48
C ARG A 403 -6.02 0.96 -17.93
N SER A 404 -6.82 0.08 -18.52
CA SER A 404 -7.38 0.31 -19.86
C SER A 404 -8.61 1.23 -19.82
N GLY A 405 -9.22 1.45 -18.65
CA GLY A 405 -10.33 2.38 -18.46
C GLY A 405 -11.66 1.72 -18.17
N LYS A 406 -11.67 0.45 -17.79
CA LYS A 406 -12.89 -0.28 -17.46
C LYS A 406 -13.10 -0.37 -15.96
N MET A 407 -14.36 -0.28 -15.52
CA MET A 407 -14.77 -0.54 -14.14
C MET A 407 -15.62 -1.81 -14.12
N TYR A 408 -15.22 -2.75 -13.27
CA TYR A 408 -15.85 -4.07 -13.16
C TYR A 408 -16.68 -4.20 -11.89
N ARG A 409 -17.77 -4.96 -12.01
CA ARG A 409 -18.59 -5.41 -10.91
C ARG A 409 -18.43 -6.92 -10.77
N PHE A 410 -18.01 -7.35 -9.58
CA PHE A 410 -17.88 -8.76 -9.20
C PHE A 410 -19.08 -9.14 -8.35
N ASP A 411 -19.85 -10.14 -8.78
CA ASP A 411 -20.97 -10.68 -8.02
C ASP A 411 -20.47 -11.80 -7.10
N LEU A 412 -20.49 -11.53 -5.81
CA LEU A 412 -19.99 -12.41 -4.74
C LEU A 412 -21.15 -12.95 -3.88
N SER A 413 -22.36 -12.91 -4.38
CA SER A 413 -23.56 -13.24 -3.60
C SER A 413 -23.79 -14.74 -3.42
N SER A 414 -23.17 -15.59 -4.24
CA SER A 414 -23.31 -17.04 -4.09
C SER A 414 -22.55 -17.56 -2.87
N GLN A 415 -23.10 -18.57 -2.20
CA GLN A 415 -22.40 -19.32 -1.16
C GLN A 415 -21.27 -20.19 -1.70
N SER A 416 -21.27 -20.44 -3.00
CA SER A 416 -20.24 -21.22 -3.69
C SER A 416 -19.28 -20.26 -4.42
N PRO A 417 -18.02 -20.14 -3.98
CA PRO A 417 -17.07 -19.20 -4.60
C PRO A 417 -16.82 -19.44 -6.09
N ASP A 418 -16.95 -20.66 -6.56
CA ASP A 418 -16.81 -20.99 -7.99
C ASP A 418 -17.95 -20.44 -8.86
N GLN A 419 -19.03 -19.95 -8.26
CA GLN A 419 -20.16 -19.32 -8.95
C GLN A 419 -20.04 -17.78 -8.99
N TRP A 420 -19.02 -17.19 -8.41
CA TRP A 420 -18.82 -15.75 -8.46
C TRP A 420 -18.44 -15.32 -9.86
N THR A 421 -19.01 -14.20 -10.31
CA THR A 421 -18.89 -13.71 -11.68
C THR A 421 -18.42 -12.27 -11.73
N VAL A 422 -18.05 -11.83 -12.93
CA VAL A 422 -17.61 -10.46 -13.19
C VAL A 422 -18.24 -9.94 -14.49
N ARG A 423 -18.57 -8.64 -14.49
CA ARG A 423 -18.94 -7.92 -15.72
C ARG A 423 -18.48 -6.48 -15.67
N PRO A 424 -18.18 -5.86 -16.81
CA PRO A 424 -17.92 -4.42 -16.84
C PRO A 424 -19.23 -3.65 -16.67
N ILE A 425 -19.20 -2.60 -15.85
CA ILE A 425 -20.30 -1.63 -15.76
C ILE A 425 -19.99 -0.33 -16.48
N PHE A 426 -18.70 -0.09 -16.76
CA PHE A 426 -18.22 1.11 -17.43
C PHE A 426 -17.01 0.78 -18.30
N GLU A 427 -16.98 1.37 -19.49
CA GLU A 427 -15.84 1.30 -20.40
C GLU A 427 -15.47 2.71 -20.87
N GLY A 428 -14.34 3.20 -20.40
CA GLY A 428 -13.71 4.44 -20.86
C GLY A 428 -12.37 4.16 -21.51
N THR A 429 -11.57 5.20 -21.65
CA THR A 429 -10.27 5.13 -22.34
C THR A 429 -9.09 5.56 -21.47
N LYS A 430 -9.36 6.00 -20.23
CA LYS A 430 -8.34 6.53 -19.33
C LYS A 430 -8.08 5.57 -18.17
N PRO A 431 -6.82 5.46 -17.70
CA PRO A 431 -6.47 4.47 -16.69
C PRO A 431 -7.17 4.75 -15.35
N ILE A 432 -7.62 3.67 -14.72
CA ILE A 432 -8.18 3.69 -13.36
C ILE A 432 -7.18 2.98 -12.47
N THR A 433 -6.52 3.75 -11.59
CA THR A 433 -5.41 3.25 -10.75
C THR A 433 -5.70 3.35 -9.26
N SER A 434 -6.90 3.74 -8.88
CA SER A 434 -7.35 3.80 -7.49
C SER A 434 -8.67 3.08 -7.30
N ALA A 435 -8.97 2.71 -6.05
CA ALA A 435 -10.23 2.06 -5.71
C ALA A 435 -11.40 3.03 -5.86
N PRO A 436 -12.59 2.56 -6.28
CA PRO A 436 -13.78 3.39 -6.29
C PRO A 436 -14.33 3.58 -4.88
N ALA A 437 -15.03 4.69 -4.67
CA ALA A 437 -15.87 4.90 -3.50
C ALA A 437 -17.34 4.67 -3.87
N ILE A 438 -18.14 4.30 -2.87
CA ILE A 438 -19.55 3.93 -3.09
C ILE A 438 -20.43 4.89 -2.31
N SER A 439 -21.44 5.44 -2.99
CA SER A 439 -22.49 6.23 -2.37
C SER A 439 -23.84 5.53 -2.57
N GLN A 440 -24.50 5.17 -1.47
CA GLN A 440 -25.83 4.59 -1.53
C GLN A 440 -26.86 5.72 -1.46
N LEU A 441 -27.55 5.96 -2.57
CA LEU A 441 -28.70 6.84 -2.63
C LEU A 441 -29.97 6.04 -2.34
N LYS A 442 -31.12 6.74 -2.24
CA LYS A 442 -32.37 6.12 -1.86
C LYS A 442 -32.76 4.93 -2.79
N ASP A 443 -32.55 5.09 -4.08
CA ASP A 443 -33.00 4.15 -5.09
C ASP A 443 -31.86 3.60 -5.98
N LYS A 444 -30.62 4.01 -5.75
CA LYS A 444 -29.49 3.58 -6.58
C LYS A 444 -28.18 3.66 -5.84
N ARG A 445 -27.23 2.88 -6.30
CA ARG A 445 -25.81 2.94 -5.86
C ARG A 445 -25.01 3.70 -6.89
N VAL A 446 -24.17 4.63 -6.41
CA VAL A 446 -23.25 5.37 -7.26
C VAL A 446 -21.84 4.85 -7.03
N VAL A 447 -21.20 4.39 -8.08
CA VAL A 447 -19.79 3.97 -8.09
C VAL A 447 -18.96 5.16 -8.55
N ILE A 448 -18.14 5.71 -7.64
CA ILE A 448 -17.42 6.98 -7.85
C ILE A 448 -15.94 6.68 -7.97
N PHE A 449 -15.35 7.08 -9.07
CA PHE A 449 -13.92 6.86 -9.33
C PHE A 449 -13.37 7.93 -10.26
N GLY A 450 -12.08 8.19 -10.12
CA GLY A 450 -11.38 9.08 -11.03
C GLY A 450 -10.41 8.33 -11.91
N THR A 451 -9.89 9.01 -12.92
CA THR A 451 -8.88 8.47 -13.83
C THR A 451 -7.57 9.20 -13.72
N GLY A 452 -6.52 8.56 -14.14
CA GLY A 452 -5.16 9.05 -14.13
C GLY A 452 -4.19 8.00 -13.61
N SER A 453 -2.93 8.24 -13.88
CA SER A 453 -1.85 7.37 -13.45
C SER A 453 -0.63 8.20 -13.10
N ASP A 454 0.12 7.75 -12.11
CA ASP A 454 1.40 8.33 -11.70
C ASP A 454 2.42 7.21 -11.37
N LEU A 455 2.33 6.10 -12.09
CA LEU A 455 3.11 4.89 -11.84
C LEU A 455 4.45 4.89 -12.58
N SER A 456 4.64 5.79 -13.54
CA SER A 456 5.87 5.94 -14.32
C SER A 456 6.20 7.42 -14.52
N GLU A 457 7.42 7.70 -14.97
CA GLU A 457 7.82 9.06 -15.33
C GLU A 457 6.96 9.61 -16.47
N GLU A 458 6.66 8.79 -17.47
CA GLU A 458 5.77 9.17 -18.58
C GLU A 458 4.39 9.56 -18.08
N ASP A 459 3.83 8.83 -17.11
CA ASP A 459 2.54 9.15 -16.50
C ASP A 459 2.58 10.53 -15.83
N VAL A 460 3.64 10.80 -15.07
CA VAL A 460 3.82 12.06 -14.34
C VAL A 460 3.87 13.25 -15.29
N LEU A 461 4.55 13.10 -16.41
CA LEU A 461 4.71 14.13 -17.43
C LEU A 461 3.47 14.29 -18.31
N SER A 462 2.52 13.36 -18.27
CA SER A 462 1.33 13.37 -19.11
C SER A 462 0.43 14.56 -18.76
N THR A 463 -0.10 15.20 -19.80
CA THR A 463 -1.12 16.25 -19.71
C THR A 463 -2.47 15.79 -20.28
N SER A 464 -2.67 14.48 -20.43
CA SER A 464 -3.91 13.91 -20.92
C SER A 464 -5.12 14.35 -20.11
N GLU A 465 -6.25 14.50 -20.77
CA GLU A 465 -7.52 14.80 -20.11
C GLU A 465 -7.98 13.59 -19.29
N GLN A 466 -8.35 13.85 -18.03
CA GLN A 466 -8.84 12.84 -17.11
C GLN A 466 -10.23 13.23 -16.59
N TYR A 467 -10.88 12.27 -15.92
CA TYR A 467 -12.28 12.42 -15.54
C TYR A 467 -12.54 11.88 -14.14
N ILE A 468 -13.61 12.39 -13.52
CA ILE A 468 -14.22 11.78 -12.35
C ILE A 468 -15.61 11.29 -12.76
N TYR A 469 -15.92 10.04 -12.47
CA TYR A 469 -17.20 9.41 -12.83
C TYR A 469 -18.01 9.05 -11.60
N GLY A 470 -19.32 9.17 -11.72
CA GLY A 470 -20.28 8.52 -10.83
C GLY A 470 -21.23 7.67 -11.66
N ILE A 471 -21.05 6.37 -11.64
CA ILE A 471 -21.82 5.45 -12.45
C ILE A 471 -22.92 4.82 -11.59
N PHE A 472 -24.16 4.91 -12.04
CA PHE A 472 -25.28 4.30 -11.33
C PHE A 472 -25.29 2.80 -11.59
N ASP A 473 -25.28 2.01 -10.52
CA ASP A 473 -25.33 0.55 -10.60
C ASP A 473 -26.66 0.04 -10.07
N ASP A 474 -27.31 -0.80 -10.88
CA ASP A 474 -28.59 -1.43 -10.59
C ASP A 474 -28.36 -2.91 -10.32
N ASP A 475 -28.72 -3.37 -9.12
CA ASP A 475 -28.54 -4.76 -8.70
C ASP A 475 -29.43 -5.74 -9.48
N THR A 476 -30.50 -5.26 -10.08
CA THR A 476 -31.42 -6.09 -10.88
C THR A 476 -30.96 -6.27 -12.32
N ALA A 477 -30.04 -5.43 -12.80
CA ALA A 477 -29.49 -5.52 -14.14
C ALA A 477 -28.42 -6.60 -14.21
N THR A 478 -28.55 -7.51 -15.16
CA THR A 478 -27.55 -8.56 -15.44
C THR A 478 -26.62 -8.19 -16.58
N THR A 479 -26.98 -7.16 -17.33
CA THR A 479 -26.22 -6.61 -18.46
C THR A 479 -26.36 -5.10 -18.47
N GLY A 480 -25.48 -4.46 -19.18
CA GLY A 480 -25.47 -3.02 -19.33
C GLY A 480 -24.11 -2.46 -18.94
N THR A 481 -23.50 -1.79 -19.89
CA THR A 481 -22.20 -1.16 -19.73
C THR A 481 -22.31 0.26 -20.26
N VAL A 482 -21.84 1.21 -19.47
CA VAL A 482 -21.76 2.60 -19.89
C VAL A 482 -20.47 2.77 -20.70
N ASN A 483 -20.58 3.26 -21.92
CA ASN A 483 -19.44 3.59 -22.77
C ASN A 483 -19.26 5.09 -22.84
N PHE A 484 -18.04 5.54 -22.58
CA PHE A 484 -17.69 6.96 -22.61
C PHE A 484 -16.37 7.18 -23.33
N THR A 485 -16.41 7.96 -24.40
CA THR A 485 -15.25 8.27 -25.25
C THR A 485 -14.96 9.79 -25.30
N GLY A 486 -15.47 10.54 -24.33
CA GLY A 486 -15.30 12.00 -24.24
C GLY A 486 -16.60 12.77 -24.21
N THR A 487 -17.69 12.20 -24.74
CA THR A 487 -19.03 12.80 -24.72
C THR A 487 -20.10 11.72 -24.69
N GLY A 488 -21.24 12.03 -24.11
CA GLY A 488 -22.43 11.17 -24.17
C GLY A 488 -22.40 10.03 -23.16
N GLY A 489 -22.83 8.85 -23.59
CA GLY A 489 -22.91 7.66 -22.74
C GLY A 489 -24.02 7.66 -21.71
N GLY A 490 -24.96 8.61 -21.77
CA GLY A 490 -26.01 8.78 -20.77
C GLY A 490 -25.53 9.45 -19.47
N LEU A 491 -24.37 10.09 -19.51
CA LEU A 491 -23.78 10.76 -18.36
C LEU A 491 -24.06 12.27 -18.39
N LEU A 492 -24.42 12.81 -17.23
CA LEU A 492 -24.52 14.26 -17.04
C LEU A 492 -23.11 14.84 -16.90
N GLU A 493 -22.75 15.77 -17.77
CA GLU A 493 -21.41 16.36 -17.78
C GLU A 493 -21.32 17.57 -16.88
N GLN A 494 -20.32 17.60 -16.02
CA GLN A 494 -19.93 18.76 -15.23
C GLN A 494 -18.52 19.19 -15.62
N HIS A 495 -18.20 20.45 -15.42
CA HIS A 495 -16.91 21.02 -15.79
C HIS A 495 -16.29 21.77 -14.61
N LEU A 496 -14.96 21.75 -14.56
CA LEU A 496 -14.18 22.59 -13.67
C LEU A 496 -13.76 23.87 -14.39
N THR A 497 -13.86 24.99 -13.70
CA THR A 497 -13.25 26.26 -14.10
C THR A 497 -12.27 26.69 -13.02
N GLN A 498 -11.25 27.44 -13.43
CA GLN A 498 -10.23 27.92 -12.52
C GLN A 498 -10.14 29.44 -12.59
N GLU A 499 -10.25 30.09 -11.45
CA GLU A 499 -9.97 31.52 -11.29
C GLU A 499 -8.85 31.66 -10.28
N ASP A 500 -7.67 32.11 -10.73
CA ASP A 500 -6.46 32.18 -9.93
C ASP A 500 -6.12 30.81 -9.34
N LYS A 501 -6.13 30.65 -8.02
CA LYS A 501 -5.86 29.39 -7.33
C LYS A 501 -7.11 28.66 -6.82
N THR A 502 -8.26 29.00 -7.36
CA THR A 502 -9.54 28.44 -6.91
C THR A 502 -10.21 27.69 -8.05
N LEU A 503 -10.65 26.46 -7.76
CA LEU A 503 -11.42 25.64 -8.67
C LEU A 503 -12.91 25.77 -8.37
N PHE A 504 -13.70 25.96 -9.42
CA PHE A 504 -15.15 26.02 -9.37
C PHE A 504 -15.75 24.89 -10.18
N LEU A 505 -16.75 24.24 -9.61
CA LEU A 505 -17.46 23.14 -10.23
C LEU A 505 -18.83 23.62 -10.72
N THR A 506 -19.23 23.23 -11.93
CA THR A 506 -20.57 23.49 -12.46
C THR A 506 -21.65 22.76 -11.66
N ASP A 507 -22.89 23.14 -11.84
CA ASP A 507 -24.03 22.54 -11.14
C ASP A 507 -25.18 22.29 -12.12
N TYR A 508 -24.88 21.62 -13.22
CA TYR A 508 -25.91 21.20 -14.16
C TYR A 508 -26.81 20.14 -13.55
N LYS A 509 -28.10 20.22 -13.85
CA LYS A 509 -29.09 19.28 -13.35
C LYS A 509 -29.52 18.32 -14.43
N ARG A 510 -29.86 17.10 -14.02
CA ARG A 510 -30.42 16.13 -14.94
C ARG A 510 -31.76 16.62 -15.49
N SER A 511 -31.97 16.41 -16.78
CA SER A 511 -33.24 16.59 -17.47
C SER A 511 -33.68 15.27 -18.10
N ASP A 512 -34.92 15.20 -18.57
CA ASP A 512 -35.44 14.02 -19.23
C ASP A 512 -34.52 13.60 -20.40
N GLY A 513 -34.04 12.36 -20.35
CA GLY A 513 -33.17 11.80 -21.36
C GLY A 513 -31.68 12.06 -21.19
N SER A 514 -31.26 12.80 -20.15
CA SER A 514 -29.83 13.02 -19.88
C SER A 514 -29.47 12.61 -18.46
N GLY A 515 -28.27 12.05 -18.28
CA GLY A 515 -27.72 11.71 -16.97
C GLY A 515 -28.41 10.53 -16.29
N ASN A 516 -29.12 9.69 -17.02
CA ASN A 516 -29.81 8.51 -16.46
C ASN A 516 -28.87 7.35 -16.11
N LYS A 517 -27.62 7.38 -16.59
CA LYS A 517 -26.57 6.39 -16.30
C LYS A 517 -25.56 6.86 -15.26
N GLY A 518 -25.59 8.14 -14.90
CA GLY A 518 -24.67 8.73 -13.98
C GLY A 518 -24.19 10.10 -14.40
N TRP A 519 -22.99 10.44 -14.00
CA TRP A 519 -22.38 11.74 -14.25
C TRP A 519 -20.87 11.63 -14.48
N VAL A 520 -20.32 12.67 -15.09
CA VAL A 520 -18.87 12.79 -15.32
C VAL A 520 -18.44 14.24 -15.07
N VAL A 521 -17.30 14.39 -14.41
CA VAL A 521 -16.62 15.69 -14.23
C VAL A 521 -15.38 15.67 -15.11
N LYS A 522 -15.27 16.65 -16.01
CA LYS A 522 -14.09 16.82 -16.85
C LYS A 522 -13.05 17.63 -16.09
N LEU A 523 -11.86 17.09 -15.93
CA LEU A 523 -10.75 17.74 -15.26
C LEU A 523 -9.97 18.60 -16.23
N LYS A 524 -9.19 19.55 -15.71
CA LYS A 524 -8.25 20.35 -16.48
C LYS A 524 -7.03 19.53 -16.86
N ASP A 525 -6.33 19.98 -17.89
CA ASP A 525 -5.14 19.31 -18.41
C ASP A 525 -4.11 19.00 -17.32
N GLY A 526 -3.70 17.75 -17.25
CA GLY A 526 -2.72 17.27 -16.30
C GLY A 526 -3.26 16.95 -14.91
N GLN A 527 -4.49 17.36 -14.59
CA GLN A 527 -5.15 16.95 -13.34
C GLN A 527 -5.58 15.49 -13.43
N ARG A 528 -5.42 14.76 -12.33
CA ARG A 528 -5.67 13.31 -12.27
C ARG A 528 -6.11 12.88 -10.89
N VAL A 529 -6.67 11.68 -10.82
CA VAL A 529 -7.08 11.03 -9.57
C VAL A 529 -6.30 9.73 -9.44
N THR A 530 -5.50 9.62 -8.39
CA THR A 530 -4.69 8.41 -8.08
C THR A 530 -4.94 7.91 -6.67
N VAL A 531 -5.89 8.51 -5.95
CA VAL A 531 -6.25 8.18 -4.58
C VAL A 531 -7.74 7.90 -4.51
N LYS A 532 -8.13 6.89 -3.74
CA LYS A 532 -9.54 6.54 -3.52
C LYS A 532 -10.33 7.75 -3.02
N PRO A 533 -11.47 8.08 -3.63
CA PRO A 533 -12.37 9.10 -3.10
C PRO A 533 -12.95 8.71 -1.74
N THR A 534 -13.35 9.71 -0.97
CA THR A 534 -14.04 9.51 0.32
C THR A 534 -15.47 10.00 0.19
N VAL A 535 -16.42 9.20 0.65
CA VAL A 535 -17.84 9.58 0.64
C VAL A 535 -18.34 9.73 2.06
N VAL A 536 -18.93 10.88 2.36
CA VAL A 536 -19.60 11.17 3.63
C VAL A 536 -20.99 11.69 3.30
N LEU A 537 -22.02 10.97 3.74
CA LEU A 537 -23.42 11.24 3.40
C LEU A 537 -23.61 11.23 1.87
N ARG A 538 -23.95 12.35 1.27
CA ARG A 538 -24.16 12.48 -0.18
C ARG A 538 -23.06 13.30 -0.86
N THR A 539 -21.92 13.43 -0.20
CA THR A 539 -20.78 14.19 -0.70
C THR A 539 -19.60 13.28 -0.95
N ALA A 540 -19.04 13.34 -2.16
CA ALA A 540 -17.76 12.72 -2.48
C ALA A 540 -16.65 13.76 -2.39
N PHE A 541 -15.58 13.41 -1.69
CA PHE A 541 -14.36 14.19 -1.64
C PHE A 541 -13.31 13.50 -2.50
N VAL A 542 -12.90 14.18 -3.56
CA VAL A 542 -11.96 13.64 -4.54
C VAL A 542 -10.71 14.49 -4.57
N THR A 543 -9.57 13.86 -4.31
CA THR A 543 -8.27 14.51 -4.39
C THR A 543 -7.81 14.55 -5.83
N ILE A 544 -7.55 15.76 -6.34
CA ILE A 544 -7.03 16.00 -7.68
C ILE A 544 -5.59 16.45 -7.55
N ARG A 545 -4.70 15.84 -8.33
CA ARG A 545 -3.29 16.19 -8.34
C ARG A 545 -2.84 16.54 -9.75
N LYS A 546 -2.04 17.58 -9.86
CA LYS A 546 -1.36 17.99 -11.09
C LYS A 546 0.12 18.14 -10.80
N TYR A 547 0.95 17.42 -11.56
CA TYR A 547 2.40 17.52 -11.40
C TYR A 547 2.95 18.75 -12.11
N LYS A 548 3.98 19.32 -11.50
CA LYS A 548 4.71 20.52 -11.98
C LYS A 548 6.21 20.22 -12.02
N ASP A 549 6.96 21.08 -12.71
CA ASP A 549 8.42 21.05 -12.71
C ASP A 549 8.96 19.67 -13.07
N ASN A 550 8.41 19.06 -14.13
CA ASN A 550 8.78 17.72 -14.59
C ASN A 550 8.65 16.63 -13.50
N GLY A 551 7.66 16.76 -12.63
CA GLY A 551 7.40 15.81 -11.56
C GLY A 551 8.10 16.11 -10.24
N CYS A 552 8.83 17.22 -10.15
CA CYS A 552 9.52 17.62 -8.91
C CYS A 552 8.60 18.28 -7.90
N GLY A 553 7.40 18.69 -8.31
CA GLY A 553 6.38 19.28 -7.47
C GLY A 553 5.00 18.87 -7.94
N ALA A 554 4.00 19.17 -7.12
CA ALA A 554 2.60 18.95 -7.46
C ALA A 554 1.70 20.02 -6.87
N GLU A 555 0.56 20.21 -7.50
CA GLU A 555 -0.57 20.97 -6.94
C GLU A 555 -1.69 19.99 -6.61
N THR A 556 -2.28 20.12 -5.44
CA THR A 556 -3.36 19.28 -4.97
C THR A 556 -4.59 20.12 -4.63
N ALA A 557 -5.75 19.63 -5.03
CA ALA A 557 -7.03 20.18 -4.62
C ALA A 557 -7.96 19.04 -4.20
N ILE A 558 -8.83 19.32 -3.23
CA ILE A 558 -9.87 18.39 -2.82
C ILE A 558 -11.21 18.96 -3.25
N LEU A 559 -11.89 18.27 -4.15
CA LEU A 559 -13.22 18.65 -4.61
C LEU A 559 -14.29 18.00 -3.75
N GLY A 560 -15.27 18.79 -3.32
CA GLY A 560 -16.52 18.27 -2.78
C GLY A 560 -17.55 18.19 -3.91
N ILE A 561 -18.08 17.00 -4.14
CA ILE A 561 -18.97 16.71 -5.26
C ILE A 561 -20.27 16.11 -4.73
N ASN A 562 -21.41 16.56 -5.28
CA ASN A 562 -22.69 15.93 -5.01
C ASN A 562 -22.75 14.55 -5.71
N THR A 563 -22.94 13.50 -4.95
CA THR A 563 -22.90 12.13 -5.49
C THR A 563 -24.06 11.80 -6.43
N ALA A 564 -25.15 12.57 -6.37
CA ALA A 564 -26.35 12.33 -7.20
C ALA A 564 -26.20 12.85 -8.63
N ASP A 565 -25.48 13.97 -8.84
CA ASP A 565 -25.38 14.62 -10.14
C ASP A 565 -23.97 15.07 -10.54
N GLY A 566 -22.98 14.85 -9.69
CA GLY A 566 -21.60 15.25 -9.95
C GLY A 566 -21.35 16.74 -9.84
N GLY A 567 -22.35 17.51 -9.47
CA GLY A 567 -22.30 18.94 -9.41
C GLY A 567 -21.81 19.50 -8.06
N LYS A 568 -21.82 20.81 -7.98
CA LYS A 568 -21.36 21.49 -6.77
C LYS A 568 -22.26 21.21 -5.57
N LEU A 569 -21.68 21.35 -4.39
CA LEU A 569 -22.43 21.34 -3.14
C LEU A 569 -23.21 22.65 -2.98
N THR A 570 -24.36 22.58 -2.28
CA THR A 570 -25.24 23.73 -2.12
C THR A 570 -24.63 24.91 -1.36
N LYS A 571 -23.56 24.68 -0.59
CA LYS A 571 -22.98 25.72 0.27
C LYS A 571 -21.57 26.17 -0.08
N LYS A 572 -20.68 25.35 -0.65
CA LYS A 572 -19.31 25.75 -1.05
C LYS A 572 -18.70 24.75 -2.01
N SER A 573 -18.52 25.15 -3.25
CA SER A 573 -17.87 24.32 -4.27
C SER A 573 -16.53 24.87 -4.73
N ALA A 574 -16.14 26.01 -4.22
CA ALA A 574 -14.83 26.56 -4.46
C ALA A 574 -13.82 25.90 -3.52
N ARG A 575 -12.73 25.42 -4.07
CA ARG A 575 -11.64 24.81 -3.31
C ARG A 575 -10.32 25.41 -3.75
N PRO A 576 -9.47 25.83 -2.81
CA PRO A 576 -8.15 26.34 -3.17
C PRO A 576 -7.27 25.21 -3.69
N ILE A 577 -6.40 25.53 -4.62
CA ILE A 577 -5.34 24.65 -5.07
C ILE A 577 -4.16 24.86 -4.13
N VAL A 578 -3.72 23.78 -3.49
CA VAL A 578 -2.61 23.81 -2.55
C VAL A 578 -1.38 23.20 -3.21
N PRO A 579 -0.25 23.94 -3.29
CA PRO A 579 0.99 23.35 -3.78
C PRO A 579 1.53 22.32 -2.79
N GLU A 580 1.92 21.15 -3.30
CA GLU A 580 2.63 20.16 -2.52
C GLU A 580 4.14 20.38 -2.68
N ALA A 581 4.77 20.87 -1.62
CA ALA A 581 6.22 21.07 -1.60
C ALA A 581 6.92 19.74 -1.35
N ASN A 582 8.05 19.52 -2.03
CA ASN A 582 8.93 18.35 -1.81
C ASN A 582 8.23 17.00 -1.98
N THR A 583 7.32 16.90 -2.94
CA THR A 583 6.65 15.64 -3.23
C THR A 583 7.66 14.57 -3.64
N LYS A 584 7.73 13.49 -2.87
CA LYS A 584 8.49 12.31 -3.25
C LYS A 584 7.61 11.40 -4.10
N VAL A 585 8.08 11.06 -5.28
CA VAL A 585 7.39 10.18 -6.22
C VAL A 585 8.13 8.84 -6.29
N ALA A 586 8.25 8.20 -5.15
CA ALA A 586 9.07 7.00 -4.94
C ALA A 586 8.58 5.80 -5.76
N GLN A 587 7.32 5.75 -6.10
CA GLN A 587 6.72 4.70 -6.92
C GLN A 587 7.15 4.74 -8.40
N TYR A 588 7.79 5.83 -8.86
CA TYR A 588 8.18 5.97 -10.26
C TYR A 588 9.50 5.30 -10.58
N SER A 589 9.61 4.79 -11.80
CA SER A 589 10.81 4.10 -12.28
C SER A 589 12.01 5.00 -12.49
N GLY A 590 11.81 6.29 -12.63
CA GLY A 590 12.84 7.27 -12.95
C GLY A 590 13.58 7.84 -11.74
N HIS A 591 13.53 7.19 -10.58
CA HIS A 591 14.25 7.67 -9.41
C HIS A 591 15.74 7.47 -9.53
N LYS A 592 16.50 8.46 -9.11
CA LYS A 592 17.94 8.35 -8.90
C LYS A 592 18.30 8.70 -7.46
N LYS A 593 19.41 8.17 -7.00
CA LYS A 593 19.92 8.45 -5.68
C LYS A 593 20.85 9.65 -5.73
N THR A 594 20.65 10.62 -4.85
CA THR A 594 21.56 11.76 -4.70
C THR A 594 22.80 11.39 -3.89
N SER A 595 23.79 12.26 -3.86
CA SER A 595 24.99 12.09 -3.04
C SER A 595 24.70 11.95 -1.54
N SER A 596 23.61 12.55 -1.07
CA SER A 596 23.13 12.42 0.32
C SER A 596 22.32 11.15 0.58
N GLY A 597 22.10 10.32 -0.42
CA GLY A 597 21.31 9.11 -0.32
C GLY A 597 19.80 9.31 -0.52
N LYS A 598 19.37 10.53 -0.80
CA LYS A 598 17.97 10.86 -1.06
C LYS A 598 17.56 10.37 -2.43
N SER A 599 16.40 9.73 -2.53
CA SER A 599 15.81 9.34 -3.81
C SER A 599 14.94 10.46 -4.35
N ILE A 600 15.20 10.88 -5.56
CA ILE A 600 14.41 11.89 -6.28
C ILE A 600 14.04 11.38 -7.67
N PRO A 601 12.93 11.85 -8.30
CA PRO A 601 12.62 11.53 -9.68
C PRO A 601 13.72 12.03 -10.62
N ILE A 602 13.98 11.27 -11.71
CA ILE A 602 14.89 11.73 -12.77
C ILE A 602 14.31 13.02 -13.37
N GLY A 603 15.17 14.02 -13.55
CA GLY A 603 14.77 15.33 -14.04
C GLY A 603 14.52 16.37 -12.94
N CYS A 604 14.41 15.96 -11.69
CA CYS A 604 14.37 16.88 -10.56
C CYS A 604 15.79 17.26 -10.11
N MET A 605 15.97 18.51 -9.77
CA MET A 605 17.25 18.97 -9.26
C MET A 605 17.33 18.77 -7.74
N GLU A 606 18.47 18.28 -7.28
CA GLU A 606 18.76 18.23 -5.86
C GLU A 606 18.92 19.66 -5.34
N LYS A 607 18.12 20.00 -4.31
CA LYS A 607 18.20 21.31 -3.65
C LYS A 607 18.85 21.18 -2.29
#